data_74df94f98e9667c5a9caa5fd75310217
#
_entry.id   74df94f98e9667c5a9caa5fd75310217
#
_cell.length_a   1.000
_cell.length_b   1.000
_cell.length_c   1.000
_cell.angle_alpha   90.00
_cell.angle_beta   90.00
_cell.angle_gamma   90.00
#
_symmetry.space_group_name_H-M   'P 1'
#
loop_
_entity.id
_entity.type
_entity.pdbx_description
1 polymer ?
#
loop_
_entity_poly.entity_id
_entity_poly.type
_entity_poly.pdbx_seq_one_letter_code
_entity_poly.pdbx_strand_id
1 'polypeptide(L)'
;MLDGVALNAWNTQCKNISDYLQPQYNLLKCLQKGIIYHHGSVPDAIRNYIEDLYKKDNAVRYLITSSTLLSGVNLPAERMFILDNKRGKSNLRHDSFMNLVGRVCRFNEIFNDETGNLHLLEPQIYIVFGNYFAQNANCEKFLKTVAKVDQKYSDKIDNVLLEGTSINGKNQIDLRQASEFLENYENGIIKGYKDRRVNTDSGKKCIMNGVNEFDIFTYEGAIQQQVDLCMNENLKINDTNTLLEKIHELFIQYIPEKDKDNLSRLKNMEARKYYSMMLDWRVQNKSYSEMIQLVVKYWQTLYRDDKTVVIYVGKWGDIKSQNSNVCRYTRILGKSQTEIVNLAIVRIKEEQDFIDNNLIKFVEVLYDLDLLEPNFYSQIKYGTNDENTICLIKNGLSLSAATLLIKKYKKYLKIDTNSSTVTYNDNLISKMNEEGENQIQIYEIQNCM
;
A
#
# COMPACT_ATOMS: atom_id res chain seq x y z
N MET A 1 8.26 28.76 21.02
CA MET A 1 7.80 29.45 19.80
C MET A 1 8.90 29.21 18.78
N LEU A 2 8.52 28.86 17.55
CA LEU A 2 9.47 28.68 16.47
C LEU A 2 10.00 30.07 16.05
N ASP A 3 11.29 30.17 15.74
CA ASP A 3 11.87 31.39 15.17
C ASP A 3 11.23 31.71 13.82
N GLY A 4 11.22 32.97 13.39
CA GLY A 4 10.50 33.41 12.18
C GLY A 4 10.93 32.66 10.90
N VAL A 5 12.18 32.19 10.80
CA VAL A 5 12.69 31.38 9.68
C VAL A 5 12.08 29.96 9.74
N ALA A 6 12.02 29.36 10.91
CA ALA A 6 11.37 28.06 11.11
C ALA A 6 9.88 28.13 10.81
N LEU A 7 9.19 29.20 11.18
CA LEU A 7 7.76 29.38 10.89
C LEU A 7 7.49 29.50 9.39
N ASN A 8 8.35 30.15 8.63
CA ASN A 8 8.22 30.27 7.16
C ASN A 8 8.46 28.92 6.48
N ALA A 9 9.48 28.15 6.90
CA ALA A 9 9.74 26.80 6.41
C ALA A 9 8.51 25.89 6.66
N TRP A 10 7.93 25.94 7.85
CA TRP A 10 6.71 25.18 8.20
C TRP A 10 5.51 25.54 7.35
N ASN A 11 5.30 26.82 7.06
CA ASN A 11 4.23 27.25 6.18
C ASN A 11 4.39 26.69 4.76
N THR A 12 5.63 26.59 4.28
CA THR A 12 5.94 25.97 2.98
C THR A 12 5.66 24.47 2.99
N GLN A 13 6.07 23.73 4.03
CA GLN A 13 5.79 22.30 4.15
C GLN A 13 4.29 22.01 4.21
N CYS A 14 3.56 22.76 5.04
CA CYS A 14 2.11 22.65 5.11
C CYS A 14 1.44 22.98 3.77
N LYS A 15 1.94 23.99 3.05
CA LYS A 15 1.43 24.34 1.72
C LYS A 15 1.63 23.20 0.73
N ASN A 16 2.81 22.60 0.66
CA ASN A 16 3.09 21.48 -0.26
C ASN A 16 2.11 20.32 -0.05
N ILE A 17 1.85 19.92 1.21
CA ILE A 17 0.89 18.85 1.53
C ILE A 17 -0.54 19.29 1.24
N SER A 18 -0.90 20.54 1.55
CA SER A 18 -2.22 21.10 1.28
C SER A 18 -2.55 21.11 -0.21
N ASP A 19 -1.60 21.53 -1.04
CA ASP A 19 -1.74 21.62 -2.50
C ASP A 19 -1.84 20.23 -3.13
N TYR A 20 -1.11 19.25 -2.57
CA TYR A 20 -1.12 17.87 -3.04
C TYR A 20 -2.42 17.12 -2.70
N LEU A 21 -2.96 17.31 -1.49
CA LEU A 21 -4.19 16.66 -1.00
C LEU A 21 -5.34 17.67 -0.83
N GLN A 22 -5.45 18.23 0.38
CA GLN A 22 -6.50 19.19 0.77
C GLN A 22 -6.07 19.99 2.01
N PRO A 23 -6.47 21.27 2.13
CA PRO A 23 -6.12 22.10 3.29
C PRO A 23 -6.75 21.62 4.61
N GLN A 24 -7.80 20.77 4.57
CA GLN A 24 -8.44 20.20 5.75
C GLN A 24 -7.76 18.89 6.23
N TYR A 25 -6.65 18.48 5.63
CA TYR A 25 -5.97 17.27 6.06
C TYR A 25 -5.39 17.42 7.48
N ASN A 26 -5.71 16.46 8.35
CA ASN A 26 -5.39 16.56 9.78
C ASN A 26 -3.88 16.58 10.06
N LEU A 27 -3.10 15.97 9.15
CA LEU A 27 -1.64 15.99 9.24
C LEU A 27 -1.08 17.43 9.30
N LEU A 28 -1.71 18.39 8.63
CA LEU A 28 -1.28 19.79 8.65
C LEU A 28 -1.34 20.39 10.06
N LYS A 29 -2.41 20.07 10.81
CA LYS A 29 -2.56 20.53 12.22
C LYS A 29 -1.55 19.87 13.14
N CYS A 30 -1.22 18.61 12.88
CA CYS A 30 -0.18 17.88 13.63
C CYS A 30 1.19 18.46 13.31
N LEU A 31 1.48 18.66 12.04
CA LEU A 31 2.74 19.19 11.56
C LEU A 31 3.04 20.56 12.18
N GLN A 32 2.06 21.47 12.27
CA GLN A 32 2.18 22.76 12.95
C GLN A 32 2.61 22.67 14.42
N LYS A 33 2.48 21.50 15.04
CA LYS A 33 2.91 21.21 16.41
C LYS A 33 4.21 20.39 16.47
N GLY A 34 4.89 20.19 15.34
CA GLY A 34 6.06 19.32 15.25
C GLY A 34 5.75 17.84 15.36
N ILE A 35 4.52 17.45 15.03
CA ILE A 35 4.03 16.07 15.12
C ILE A 35 3.72 15.58 13.71
N ILE A 36 4.22 14.42 13.36
CA ILE A 36 3.78 13.67 12.18
C ILE A 36 3.18 12.33 12.60
N TYR A 37 2.35 11.76 11.74
CA TYR A 37 1.85 10.40 11.94
C TYR A 37 2.04 9.56 10.68
N HIS A 38 2.30 8.28 10.90
CA HIS A 38 2.62 7.32 9.86
C HIS A 38 1.78 6.06 10.02
N HIS A 39 0.98 5.74 9.01
CA HIS A 39 0.19 4.50 8.93
C HIS A 39 -0.08 4.13 7.47
N GLY A 40 -0.46 2.86 7.23
CA GLY A 40 -0.60 2.32 5.87
C GLY A 40 -1.65 2.98 4.97
N SER A 41 -2.55 3.80 5.51
CA SER A 41 -3.52 4.55 4.69
C SER A 41 -3.15 6.03 4.47
N VAL A 42 -1.92 6.43 4.81
CA VAL A 42 -1.33 7.70 4.33
C VAL A 42 -0.91 7.48 2.88
N PRO A 43 -1.26 8.38 1.93
CA PRO A 43 -0.79 8.29 0.55
C PRO A 43 0.72 8.19 0.45
N ASP A 44 1.23 7.32 -0.43
CA ASP A 44 2.66 6.96 -0.45
C ASP A 44 3.59 8.15 -0.65
N ALA A 45 3.27 9.07 -1.57
CA ALA A 45 4.06 10.27 -1.79
C ALA A 45 4.15 11.15 -0.52
N ILE A 46 3.03 11.29 0.21
CA ILE A 46 3.01 12.02 1.50
C ILE A 46 3.80 11.28 2.54
N ARG A 47 3.65 9.95 2.62
CA ARG A 47 4.35 9.12 3.60
C ARG A 47 5.86 9.25 3.44
N ASN A 48 6.37 9.09 2.22
CA ASN A 48 7.79 9.21 1.93
C ASN A 48 8.32 10.63 2.23
N TYR A 49 7.54 11.65 1.90
CA TYR A 49 7.90 13.03 2.15
C TYR A 49 7.99 13.37 3.65
N ILE A 50 7.01 12.94 4.47
CA ILE A 50 7.04 13.18 5.92
C ILE A 50 8.15 12.36 6.63
N GLU A 51 8.51 11.20 6.09
CA GLU A 51 9.66 10.44 6.57
C GLU A 51 10.97 11.19 6.33
N ASP A 52 11.11 11.84 5.17
CA ASP A 52 12.26 12.70 4.88
C ASP A 52 12.29 13.95 5.76
N LEU A 53 11.14 14.59 5.96
CA LEU A 53 11.03 15.71 6.90
C LEU A 53 11.47 15.30 8.31
N TYR A 54 11.07 14.13 8.79
CA TYR A 54 11.48 13.66 10.12
C TYR A 54 12.98 13.45 10.24
N LYS A 55 13.65 13.09 9.14
CA LYS A 55 15.11 12.89 9.12
C LYS A 55 15.89 14.20 9.08
N LYS A 56 15.35 15.21 8.38
CA LYS A 56 16.11 16.43 8.02
C LYS A 56 15.71 17.66 8.83
N ASP A 57 14.48 17.69 9.35
CA ASP A 57 13.94 18.88 9.99
C ASP A 57 13.80 18.70 11.50
N ASN A 58 14.69 19.33 12.26
CA ASN A 58 14.69 19.30 13.74
C ASN A 58 13.41 19.87 14.38
N ALA A 59 12.56 20.53 13.61
CA ALA A 59 11.29 21.01 14.11
C ALA A 59 10.24 19.90 14.21
N VAL A 60 10.40 18.79 13.46
CA VAL A 60 9.58 17.57 13.63
C VAL A 60 10.13 16.76 14.80
N ARG A 61 9.45 16.83 15.94
CA ARG A 61 9.92 16.20 17.18
C ARG A 61 9.26 14.88 17.52
N TYR A 62 8.06 14.65 17.02
CA TYR A 62 7.26 13.48 17.38
C TYR A 62 6.72 12.77 16.16
N LEU A 63 6.96 11.46 16.13
CA LEU A 63 6.38 10.56 15.13
C LEU A 63 5.41 9.61 15.82
N ILE A 64 4.13 9.65 15.43
CA ILE A 64 3.10 8.70 15.87
C ILE A 64 2.93 7.67 14.76
N THR A 65 3.08 6.39 15.09
CA THR A 65 3.02 5.34 14.08
C THR A 65 2.23 4.13 14.55
N SER A 66 1.72 3.38 13.60
CA SER A 66 1.17 2.04 13.81
C SER A 66 2.24 0.97 13.57
N SER A 67 1.84 -0.29 13.51
CA SER A 67 2.73 -1.41 13.19
C SER A 67 3.43 -1.31 11.81
N THR A 68 3.16 -0.31 11.02
CA THR A 68 3.85 -0.04 9.73
C THR A 68 5.34 0.25 9.90
N LEU A 69 5.77 0.74 11.05
CA LEU A 69 7.20 0.87 11.39
C LEU A 69 7.94 -0.48 11.39
N LEU A 70 7.24 -1.58 11.58
CA LEU A 70 7.81 -2.93 11.51
C LEU A 70 8.26 -3.30 10.07
N SER A 71 7.76 -2.62 9.05
CA SER A 71 7.94 -2.96 7.64
C SER A 71 9.18 -2.34 6.97
N GLY A 72 10.22 -1.97 7.71
CA GLY A 72 11.49 -1.60 7.07
C GLY A 72 11.80 -0.10 6.99
N VAL A 73 10.93 0.79 7.49
CA VAL A 73 11.18 2.24 7.46
C VAL A 73 12.35 2.60 8.36
N ASN A 74 13.34 3.31 7.80
CA ASN A 74 14.51 3.78 8.52
C ASN A 74 14.30 5.20 9.04
N LEU A 75 13.85 5.33 10.29
CA LEU A 75 13.63 6.62 10.92
C LEU A 75 14.50 6.77 12.17
N PRO A 76 15.27 7.86 12.29
CA PRO A 76 16.06 8.15 13.47
C PRO A 76 15.13 8.43 14.65
N ALA A 77 15.30 7.69 15.74
CA ALA A 77 14.53 7.90 16.95
C ALA A 77 15.45 7.77 18.18
N GLU A 78 15.48 8.80 19.00
CA GLU A 78 16.22 8.78 20.28
C GLU A 78 15.45 8.04 21.37
N ARG A 79 14.14 8.14 21.35
CA ARG A 79 13.24 7.60 22.36
C ARG A 79 12.02 6.95 21.73
N MET A 80 11.58 5.86 22.32
CA MET A 80 10.38 5.15 21.87
C MET A 80 9.38 4.99 23.00
N PHE A 81 8.10 5.28 22.71
CA PHE A 81 6.97 5.07 23.61
C PHE A 81 6.04 4.02 23.02
N ILE A 82 5.95 2.87 23.65
CA ILE A 82 5.05 1.78 23.23
C ILE A 82 3.73 1.95 23.99
N LEU A 83 2.68 2.29 23.24
CA LEU A 83 1.34 2.59 23.78
C LEU A 83 0.37 1.42 23.66
N ASP A 84 0.72 0.38 22.88
CA ASP A 84 -0.10 -0.81 22.66
C ASP A 84 0.80 -2.05 22.59
N ASN A 85 0.37 -3.15 23.21
CA ASN A 85 1.07 -4.44 23.18
C ASN A 85 0.61 -5.37 22.04
N LYS A 86 -0.19 -4.86 21.10
CA LYS A 86 -0.78 -5.64 20.02
C LYS A 86 -0.25 -5.23 18.64
N ARG A 87 -0.23 -6.22 17.74
CA ARG A 87 -0.14 -6.03 16.30
C ARG A 87 -1.42 -6.56 15.68
N GLY A 88 -2.34 -5.65 15.34
CA GLY A 88 -3.69 -6.02 14.92
C GLY A 88 -4.44 -6.75 16.04
N LYS A 89 -4.84 -8.01 15.79
CA LYS A 89 -5.56 -8.83 16.79
C LYS A 89 -4.64 -9.68 17.69
N SER A 90 -3.35 -9.76 17.37
CA SER A 90 -2.37 -10.61 18.06
C SER A 90 -1.48 -9.77 18.98
N ASN A 91 -0.96 -10.38 20.05
CA ASN A 91 0.05 -9.73 20.90
C ASN A 91 1.34 -9.52 20.11
N LEU A 92 2.06 -8.45 20.44
CA LEU A 92 3.37 -8.17 19.87
C LEU A 92 4.32 -9.33 20.22
N ARG A 93 4.93 -9.93 19.22
CA ARG A 93 5.87 -11.04 19.39
C ARG A 93 7.28 -10.52 19.69
N HIS A 94 8.15 -11.37 20.23
CA HIS A 94 9.55 -11.06 20.52
C HIS A 94 10.25 -10.45 19.29
N ASP A 95 10.20 -11.10 18.14
CA ASP A 95 10.86 -10.65 16.90
C ASP A 95 10.41 -9.26 16.47
N SER A 96 9.11 -9.01 16.54
CA SER A 96 8.51 -7.70 16.22
C SER A 96 8.94 -6.63 17.24
N PHE A 97 9.03 -6.98 18.52
CA PHE A 97 9.51 -6.08 19.57
C PHE A 97 10.99 -5.75 19.37
N MET A 98 11.85 -6.74 19.15
CA MET A 98 13.28 -6.53 18.89
C MET A 98 13.53 -5.72 17.63
N ASN A 99 12.74 -5.93 16.58
CA ASN A 99 12.78 -5.11 15.36
C ASN A 99 12.39 -3.65 15.62
N LEU A 100 11.44 -3.38 16.52
CA LEU A 100 11.10 -2.01 16.95
C LEU A 100 12.24 -1.39 17.76
N VAL A 101 12.77 -2.12 18.74
CA VAL A 101 13.89 -1.67 19.58
C VAL A 101 15.11 -1.31 18.73
N GLY A 102 15.44 -2.16 17.74
CA GLY A 102 16.54 -1.92 16.82
C GLY A 102 16.38 -0.71 15.88
N ARG A 103 15.25 0.03 15.97
CA ARG A 103 15.05 1.28 15.24
C ARG A 103 15.36 2.52 16.05
N VAL A 104 15.59 2.37 17.34
CA VAL A 104 16.01 3.44 18.25
C VAL A 104 17.54 3.44 18.32
N CYS A 105 18.14 4.61 18.26
CA CYS A 105 19.59 4.79 18.43
C CYS A 105 20.45 3.91 17.50
N ARG A 106 20.32 4.11 16.20
CA ARG A 106 21.04 3.31 15.21
C ARG A 106 22.53 3.66 15.16
N PHE A 107 23.35 2.65 14.83
CA PHE A 107 24.82 2.79 14.76
C PHE A 107 25.29 3.93 13.86
N ASN A 108 24.67 4.13 12.68
CA ASN A 108 25.07 5.24 11.78
C ASN A 108 24.77 6.62 12.38
N GLU A 109 23.87 6.74 13.35
CA GLU A 109 23.54 8.00 14.03
C GLU A 109 24.46 8.21 15.26
N ILE A 110 24.86 7.11 15.90
CA ILE A 110 25.76 7.11 17.06
C ILE A 110 27.18 7.47 16.61
N PHE A 111 27.65 6.89 15.52
CA PHE A 111 29.02 6.97 15.02
C PHE A 111 29.15 7.82 13.75
N ASN A 112 28.28 8.77 13.54
CA ASN A 112 28.42 9.73 12.45
C ASN A 112 29.53 10.73 12.80
N ASP A 113 30.52 10.90 11.90
CA ASP A 113 31.68 11.76 12.11
C ASP A 113 31.30 13.24 12.30
N GLU A 114 30.16 13.68 11.74
CA GLU A 114 29.71 15.08 11.80
C GLU A 114 28.79 15.36 13.00
N THR A 115 27.96 14.39 13.38
CA THR A 115 26.85 14.58 14.35
C THR A 115 26.81 13.50 15.43
N GLY A 116 27.80 12.63 15.52
CA GLY A 116 27.83 11.49 16.41
C GLY A 116 27.51 11.85 17.86
N ASN A 117 26.53 11.17 18.43
CA ASN A 117 26.06 11.41 19.80
C ASN A 117 26.09 10.13 20.62
N LEU A 118 27.10 10.02 21.48
CA LEU A 118 27.31 8.86 22.35
C LEU A 118 26.15 8.63 23.36
N HIS A 119 25.31 9.64 23.61
CA HIS A 119 24.08 9.44 24.41
C HIS A 119 23.10 8.48 23.77
N LEU A 120 23.19 8.27 22.45
CA LEU A 120 22.37 7.31 21.73
C LEU A 120 22.81 5.85 21.93
N LEU A 121 23.91 5.58 22.64
CA LEU A 121 24.31 4.22 23.00
C LEU A 121 23.33 3.53 23.96
N GLU A 122 22.53 4.32 24.70
CA GLU A 122 21.52 3.80 25.61
C GLU A 122 20.11 4.09 25.07
N PRO A 123 19.52 3.19 24.26
CA PRO A 123 18.18 3.40 23.72
C PRO A 123 17.13 3.48 24.84
N GLN A 124 16.37 4.58 24.86
CA GLN A 124 15.34 4.81 25.85
C GLN A 124 13.99 4.33 25.34
N ILE A 125 13.51 3.22 25.90
CA ILE A 125 12.23 2.60 25.50
C ILE A 125 11.29 2.58 26.69
N TYR A 126 10.14 3.25 26.52
CA TYR A 126 9.12 3.38 27.55
C TYR A 126 7.87 2.61 27.16
N ILE A 127 7.37 1.77 28.04
CA ILE A 127 6.07 1.11 27.86
C ILE A 127 5.07 1.87 28.70
N VAL A 128 4.09 2.49 28.05
CA VAL A 128 3.08 3.34 28.68
C VAL A 128 1.75 2.57 28.76
N PHE A 129 1.44 2.08 29.94
CA PHE A 129 0.17 1.42 30.22
C PHE A 129 -0.97 2.43 30.25
N GLY A 130 -1.80 2.45 29.22
CA GLY A 130 -2.92 3.34 29.07
C GLY A 130 -4.14 2.64 28.45
N ASN A 131 -5.04 3.41 27.88
CA ASN A 131 -6.32 2.93 27.35
C ASN A 131 -6.23 1.90 26.21
N TYR A 132 -5.06 1.75 25.58
CA TYR A 132 -4.83 0.80 24.49
C TYR A 132 -4.39 -0.59 24.98
N PHE A 133 -3.94 -0.69 26.23
CA PHE A 133 -3.67 -1.98 26.84
C PHE A 133 -4.95 -2.60 27.39
N ALA A 134 -5.04 -3.93 27.39
CA ALA A 134 -6.15 -4.62 28.06
C ALA A 134 -6.16 -4.29 29.56
N GLN A 135 -7.35 -4.13 30.16
CA GLN A 135 -7.51 -3.75 31.59
C GLN A 135 -6.71 -4.64 32.55
N ASN A 136 -6.49 -5.89 32.22
CA ASN A 136 -5.75 -6.87 33.01
C ASN A 136 -4.33 -7.13 32.48
N ALA A 137 -3.79 -6.26 31.62
CA ALA A 137 -2.45 -6.42 31.08
C ALA A 137 -1.40 -6.23 32.18
N ASN A 138 -0.50 -7.20 32.29
CA ASN A 138 0.61 -7.17 33.24
C ASN A 138 1.90 -6.78 32.50
N CYS A 139 2.47 -5.63 32.85
CA CYS A 139 3.68 -5.08 32.26
C CYS A 139 4.87 -6.03 32.37
N GLU A 140 5.10 -6.54 33.56
CA GLU A 140 6.22 -7.43 33.82
C GLU A 140 6.13 -8.73 33.01
N LYS A 141 4.93 -9.30 32.92
CA LYS A 141 4.68 -10.48 32.10
C LYS A 141 4.88 -10.19 30.62
N PHE A 142 4.44 -9.03 30.14
CA PHE A 142 4.65 -8.58 28.76
C PHE A 142 6.14 -8.44 28.47
N LEU A 143 6.88 -7.69 29.29
CA LEU A 143 8.32 -7.52 29.16
C LEU A 143 9.06 -8.87 29.21
N LYS A 144 8.76 -9.72 30.16
CA LYS A 144 9.35 -11.07 30.24
C LYS A 144 9.09 -11.92 28.99
N THR A 145 7.97 -11.69 28.32
CA THR A 145 7.61 -12.41 27.09
C THR A 145 8.34 -11.86 25.86
N VAL A 146 8.40 -10.53 25.69
CA VAL A 146 8.94 -9.89 24.50
C VAL A 146 10.43 -9.60 24.57
N ALA A 147 11.00 -9.44 25.78
CA ALA A 147 12.44 -9.20 26.01
C ALA A 147 13.23 -10.46 26.40
N LYS A 148 12.60 -11.67 26.35
CA LYS A 148 13.33 -12.91 26.60
C LYS A 148 14.52 -13.01 25.64
N VAL A 149 15.69 -12.78 26.18
CA VAL A 149 16.94 -13.18 25.56
C VAL A 149 17.09 -14.67 25.79
N ASP A 150 16.66 -15.50 24.86
CA ASP A 150 17.09 -16.87 24.83
C ASP A 150 18.61 -16.84 24.58
N GLN A 151 19.40 -17.34 25.52
CA GLN A 151 20.85 -17.36 25.46
C GLN A 151 21.42 -18.26 24.34
N LYS A 152 20.56 -18.79 23.50
CA LYS A 152 20.94 -19.47 22.27
C LYS A 152 20.49 -18.57 21.10
N TYR A 153 21.42 -17.72 20.64
CA TYR A 153 21.37 -17.21 19.29
C TYR A 153 21.48 -18.39 18.32
N SER A 154 20.40 -19.06 18.06
CA SER A 154 20.19 -19.67 16.76
C SER A 154 19.48 -18.62 15.95
N ASP A 155 20.09 -18.13 14.89
CA ASP A 155 19.38 -17.47 13.81
C ASP A 155 18.33 -18.47 13.30
N LYS A 156 17.19 -18.51 13.99
CA LYS A 156 16.02 -19.19 13.49
C LYS A 156 15.40 -18.31 12.45
N ILE A 157 15.99 -18.33 11.27
CA ILE A 157 15.23 -18.07 10.09
C ILE A 157 14.11 -19.10 10.13
N ASP A 158 12.86 -18.66 10.26
CA ASP A 158 11.68 -19.51 10.09
C ASP A 158 11.59 -19.97 8.60
N ASN A 159 12.67 -20.50 8.09
CA ASN A 159 12.70 -21.19 6.84
C ASN A 159 12.47 -22.67 7.18
N VAL A 160 11.21 -23.04 7.00
CA VAL A 160 10.72 -24.42 7.19
C VAL A 160 11.61 -25.47 6.49
N LEU A 161 12.40 -25.07 5.51
CA LEU A 161 13.33 -25.92 4.76
C LEU A 161 14.72 -26.04 5.39
N LEU A 162 15.10 -25.20 6.35
CA LEU A 162 16.45 -25.17 6.93
C LEU A 162 16.54 -25.70 8.38
N GLU A 163 15.42 -26.00 9.05
CA GLU A 163 15.45 -26.43 10.45
C GLU A 163 14.93 -27.85 10.68
N GLY A 164 15.82 -28.74 11.07
CA GLY A 164 15.52 -30.03 11.70
C GLY A 164 15.17 -29.92 13.19
N THR A 165 14.28 -29.01 13.64
CA THR A 165 13.97 -28.86 15.06
C THR A 165 12.50 -28.74 15.36
N SER A 166 12.05 -29.58 16.29
CA SER A 166 10.81 -29.60 17.12
C SER A 166 9.66 -28.71 16.58
N ILE A 167 9.05 -29.12 15.49
CA ILE A 167 7.83 -28.57 14.94
C ILE A 167 6.67 -29.40 15.47
N ASN A 168 5.63 -28.77 15.97
CA ASN A 168 4.38 -29.42 16.38
C ASN A 168 3.85 -30.31 15.25
N GLY A 169 3.33 -31.49 15.58
CA GLY A 169 3.06 -32.59 14.66
C GLY A 169 2.36 -32.32 13.33
N LYS A 170 1.64 -31.20 13.21
CA LYS A 170 1.01 -30.78 11.95
C LYS A 170 2.01 -30.22 10.95
N ASN A 171 2.97 -29.47 11.41
CA ASN A 171 4.03 -28.88 10.56
C ASN A 171 5.11 -29.92 10.18
N GLN A 172 5.26 -31.01 10.93
CA GLN A 172 6.17 -32.11 10.56
C GLN A 172 5.72 -32.85 9.30
N ILE A 173 4.41 -32.97 9.11
CA ILE A 173 3.85 -33.60 7.89
C ILE A 173 4.13 -32.71 6.68
N ASP A 174 3.93 -31.43 6.79
CA ASP A 174 4.16 -30.46 5.72
C ASP A 174 5.64 -30.34 5.36
N LEU A 175 6.53 -30.35 6.36
CA LEU A 175 8.00 -30.39 6.18
C LEU A 175 8.47 -31.65 5.50
N ARG A 176 7.96 -32.81 5.93
CA ARG A 176 8.30 -34.10 5.35
C ARG A 176 7.88 -34.15 3.89
N GLN A 177 6.67 -33.67 3.57
CA GLN A 177 6.16 -33.59 2.21
C GLN A 177 6.98 -32.63 1.35
N ALA A 178 7.39 -31.46 1.89
CA ALA A 178 8.24 -30.51 1.18
C ALA A 178 9.66 -31.06 0.93
N SER A 179 10.25 -31.75 1.93
CA SER A 179 11.56 -32.40 1.77
C SER A 179 11.50 -33.52 0.74
N GLU A 180 10.47 -34.35 0.80
CA GLU A 180 10.23 -35.44 -0.13
C GLU A 180 9.97 -34.92 -1.57
N PHE A 181 9.28 -33.79 -1.69
CA PHE A 181 9.10 -33.12 -2.97
C PHE A 181 10.42 -32.59 -3.54
N LEU A 182 11.26 -31.92 -2.74
CA LEU A 182 12.55 -31.40 -3.17
C LEU A 182 13.50 -32.54 -3.58
N GLU A 183 13.57 -33.60 -2.78
CA GLU A 183 14.40 -34.76 -3.08
C GLU A 183 13.96 -35.45 -4.39
N ASN A 184 12.67 -35.59 -4.60
CA ASN A 184 12.11 -36.14 -5.82
C ASN A 184 12.35 -35.21 -7.02
N TYR A 185 12.23 -33.88 -6.83
CA TYR A 185 12.48 -32.88 -7.86
C TYR A 185 13.97 -32.86 -8.29
N GLU A 186 14.90 -32.87 -7.31
CA GLU A 186 16.35 -32.91 -7.57
C GLU A 186 16.77 -34.20 -8.24
N ASN A 187 16.16 -35.33 -7.92
CA ASN A 187 16.42 -36.63 -8.54
C ASN A 187 15.64 -36.86 -9.84
N GLY A 188 14.88 -35.89 -10.33
CA GLY A 188 14.07 -36.02 -11.54
C GLY A 188 12.91 -37.02 -11.43
N ILE A 189 12.57 -37.45 -10.21
CA ILE A 189 11.53 -38.44 -9.92
C ILE A 189 10.28 -37.73 -9.43
N ILE A 190 9.41 -37.30 -10.34
CA ILE A 190 8.08 -36.77 -9.99
C ILE A 190 7.11 -37.95 -9.76
N LYS A 191 7.22 -38.65 -8.63
CA LYS A 191 6.28 -39.71 -8.24
C LYS A 191 5.26 -39.16 -7.26
N GLY A 192 3.98 -39.20 -7.66
CA GLY A 192 2.84 -39.12 -6.71
C GLY A 192 2.13 -37.79 -6.57
N TYR A 193 2.63 -36.70 -7.11
CA TYR A 193 1.78 -35.54 -7.34
C TYR A 193 0.90 -35.85 -8.56
N LYS A 194 -0.42 -35.77 -8.41
CA LYS A 194 -1.29 -35.57 -9.56
C LYS A 194 -0.75 -34.35 -10.26
N ASP A 195 -0.22 -34.52 -11.45
CA ASP A 195 0.39 -33.47 -12.24
C ASP A 195 -0.72 -32.45 -12.56
N ARG A 196 -0.92 -31.48 -11.65
CA ARG A 196 -1.87 -30.40 -11.83
C ARG A 196 -1.23 -29.37 -12.73
N ARG A 197 -1.14 -29.70 -14.01
CA ARG A 197 -0.75 -28.76 -15.06
C ARG A 197 -2.00 -28.11 -15.60
N VAL A 198 -1.95 -26.79 -15.73
CA VAL A 198 -2.93 -26.09 -16.54
C VAL A 198 -2.70 -26.43 -18.02
N ASN A 199 -3.77 -26.77 -18.71
CA ASN A 199 -3.74 -27.19 -20.11
C ASN A 199 -4.19 -26.09 -21.07
N THR A 200 -4.99 -25.13 -20.58
CA THR A 200 -5.55 -24.04 -21.38
C THR A 200 -4.63 -22.83 -21.38
N ASP A 201 -4.75 -21.98 -22.40
CA ASP A 201 -3.99 -20.73 -22.47
C ASP A 201 -4.44 -19.75 -21.38
N SER A 202 -5.75 -19.63 -21.14
CA SER A 202 -6.31 -18.80 -20.07
C SER A 202 -5.80 -19.24 -18.69
N GLY A 203 -5.71 -20.55 -18.41
CA GLY A 203 -5.15 -21.06 -17.17
C GLY A 203 -3.68 -20.71 -16.99
N LYS A 204 -2.87 -20.83 -18.05
CA LYS A 204 -1.46 -20.43 -18.04
C LYS A 204 -1.30 -18.94 -17.76
N LYS A 205 -2.09 -18.08 -18.43
CA LYS A 205 -2.06 -16.63 -18.21
C LYS A 205 -2.48 -16.25 -16.78
N CYS A 206 -3.48 -16.94 -16.21
CA CYS A 206 -3.86 -16.75 -14.80
C CYS A 206 -2.69 -17.05 -13.86
N ILE A 207 -1.98 -18.17 -14.03
CA ILE A 207 -0.83 -18.52 -13.19
C ILE A 207 0.32 -17.51 -13.36
N MET A 208 0.64 -17.13 -14.60
CA MET A 208 1.71 -16.18 -14.91
C MET A 208 1.49 -14.82 -14.24
N ASN A 209 0.24 -14.39 -14.13
CA ASN A 209 -0.16 -13.12 -13.49
C ASN A 209 -0.51 -13.27 -12.00
N GLY A 210 -0.20 -14.41 -11.37
CA GLY A 210 -0.35 -14.62 -9.94
C GLY A 210 -1.79 -14.70 -9.44
N VAL A 211 -2.74 -15.10 -10.30
CA VAL A 211 -4.12 -15.36 -9.89
C VAL A 211 -4.15 -16.66 -9.08
N ASN A 212 -4.62 -16.57 -7.84
CA ASN A 212 -4.68 -17.69 -6.89
C ASN A 212 -5.93 -17.67 -5.99
N GLU A 213 -6.91 -16.83 -6.31
CA GLU A 213 -8.12 -16.61 -5.51
C GLU A 213 -9.18 -17.69 -5.70
N PHE A 214 -9.03 -18.51 -6.72
CA PHE A 214 -9.90 -19.66 -7.01
C PHE A 214 -9.07 -20.83 -7.55
N ASP A 215 -9.64 -22.03 -7.55
CA ASP A 215 -8.95 -23.20 -8.11
C ASP A 215 -8.93 -23.17 -9.65
N ILE A 216 -7.84 -22.63 -10.20
CA ILE A 216 -7.65 -22.49 -11.64
C ILE A 216 -7.78 -23.84 -12.36
N PHE A 217 -7.24 -24.91 -11.78
CA PHE A 217 -7.27 -26.25 -12.39
C PHE A 217 -8.69 -26.80 -12.57
N THR A 218 -9.62 -26.39 -11.71
CA THR A 218 -11.02 -26.77 -11.83
C THR A 218 -11.75 -25.94 -12.86
N TYR A 219 -11.44 -24.63 -12.96
CA TYR A 219 -12.22 -23.70 -13.75
C TYR A 219 -11.58 -23.27 -15.07
N GLU A 220 -10.32 -23.65 -15.34
CA GLU A 220 -9.59 -23.22 -16.55
C GLU A 220 -10.33 -23.55 -17.86
N GLY A 221 -11.01 -24.70 -17.94
CA GLY A 221 -11.79 -25.09 -19.11
C GLY A 221 -13.01 -24.20 -19.36
N ALA A 222 -13.72 -23.85 -18.28
CA ALA A 222 -14.87 -22.94 -18.37
C ALA A 222 -14.44 -21.51 -18.73
N ILE A 223 -13.32 -21.05 -18.15
CA ILE A 223 -12.73 -19.75 -18.49
C ILE A 223 -12.31 -19.72 -19.94
N GLN A 224 -11.57 -20.74 -20.42
CA GLN A 224 -11.15 -20.82 -21.84
C GLN A 224 -12.33 -20.78 -22.78
N GLN A 225 -13.39 -21.52 -22.50
CA GLN A 225 -14.60 -21.52 -23.33
C GLN A 225 -15.20 -20.11 -23.46
N GLN A 226 -15.25 -19.36 -22.36
CA GLN A 226 -15.76 -17.98 -22.37
C GLN A 226 -14.81 -17.02 -23.12
N VAL A 227 -13.49 -17.22 -22.97
CA VAL A 227 -12.48 -16.47 -23.73
C VAL A 227 -12.63 -16.73 -25.22
N ASP A 228 -12.79 -17.99 -25.64
CA ASP A 228 -12.99 -18.35 -27.04
C ASP A 228 -14.25 -17.73 -27.64
N LEU A 229 -15.32 -17.63 -26.85
CA LEU A 229 -16.54 -16.92 -27.27
C LEU A 229 -16.27 -15.44 -27.52
N CYS A 230 -15.58 -14.77 -26.57
CA CYS A 230 -15.19 -13.37 -26.73
C CYS A 230 -14.29 -13.15 -27.96
N MET A 231 -13.34 -14.06 -28.23
CA MET A 231 -12.48 -13.99 -29.39
C MET A 231 -13.26 -14.19 -30.71
N ASN A 232 -14.20 -15.12 -30.74
CA ASN A 232 -15.06 -15.36 -31.91
C ASN A 232 -15.95 -14.16 -32.25
N GLU A 233 -16.35 -13.39 -31.24
CA GLU A 233 -17.09 -12.14 -31.38
C GLU A 233 -16.18 -10.94 -31.69
N ASN A 234 -14.86 -11.14 -31.83
CA ASN A 234 -13.86 -10.08 -31.97
C ASN A 234 -13.94 -9.00 -30.88
N LEU A 235 -14.28 -9.40 -29.66
CA LEU A 235 -14.41 -8.47 -28.54
C LEU A 235 -13.06 -7.83 -28.22
N LYS A 236 -13.03 -6.49 -28.23
CA LYS A 236 -11.92 -5.68 -27.72
C LYS A 236 -12.48 -4.74 -26.66
N ILE A 237 -12.11 -4.98 -25.42
CA ILE A 237 -12.55 -4.19 -24.27
C ILE A 237 -11.81 -2.84 -24.30
N ASN A 238 -12.57 -1.75 -24.27
CA ASN A 238 -12.07 -0.38 -24.35
C ASN A 238 -12.80 0.59 -23.40
N ASP A 239 -13.63 0.06 -22.49
CA ASP A 239 -14.29 0.82 -21.43
C ASP A 239 -14.29 0.09 -20.10
N THR A 240 -14.40 0.84 -19.01
CA THR A 240 -14.25 0.34 -17.64
C THR A 240 -15.42 -0.51 -17.17
N ASN A 241 -16.63 -0.27 -17.67
CA ASN A 241 -17.82 -1.07 -17.32
C ASN A 241 -17.71 -2.48 -17.93
N THR A 242 -17.44 -2.56 -19.23
CA THR A 242 -17.21 -3.85 -19.92
C THR A 242 -16.04 -4.58 -19.30
N LEU A 243 -14.95 -3.88 -18.96
CA LEU A 243 -13.79 -4.46 -18.28
C LEU A 243 -14.21 -5.18 -16.99
N LEU A 244 -14.93 -4.51 -16.10
CA LEU A 244 -15.31 -5.09 -14.81
C LEU A 244 -16.36 -6.18 -14.93
N GLU A 245 -17.28 -6.09 -15.88
CA GLU A 245 -18.22 -7.18 -16.15
C GLU A 245 -17.48 -8.43 -16.68
N LYS A 246 -16.51 -8.27 -17.58
CA LYS A 246 -15.72 -9.41 -18.09
C LYS A 246 -14.79 -9.99 -17.00
N ILE A 247 -14.19 -9.16 -16.15
CA ILE A 247 -13.45 -9.66 -14.98
C ILE A 247 -14.37 -10.46 -14.06
N HIS A 248 -15.61 -10.00 -13.85
CA HIS A 248 -16.57 -10.75 -13.05
C HIS A 248 -16.96 -12.08 -13.71
N GLU A 249 -17.32 -12.07 -14.99
CA GLU A 249 -17.76 -13.25 -15.74
C GLU A 249 -16.66 -14.30 -15.88
N LEU A 250 -15.42 -13.88 -16.07
CA LEU A 250 -14.30 -14.80 -16.31
C LEU A 250 -13.64 -15.30 -15.03
N PHE A 251 -13.63 -14.50 -13.95
CA PHE A 251 -12.80 -14.81 -12.78
C PHE A 251 -13.56 -14.70 -11.46
N ILE A 252 -14.20 -13.55 -11.17
CA ILE A 252 -14.73 -13.26 -9.83
C ILE A 252 -15.86 -14.20 -9.42
N GLN A 253 -16.66 -14.69 -10.35
CA GLN A 253 -17.73 -15.63 -10.05
C GLN A 253 -17.22 -16.93 -9.41
N TYR A 254 -15.99 -17.35 -9.70
CA TYR A 254 -15.38 -18.57 -9.18
C TYR A 254 -14.72 -18.39 -7.81
N ILE A 255 -14.57 -17.14 -7.31
CA ILE A 255 -13.98 -16.87 -6.01
C ILE A 255 -14.92 -17.35 -4.90
N PRO A 256 -14.47 -18.18 -3.94
CA PRO A 256 -15.31 -18.65 -2.85
C PRO A 256 -15.82 -17.50 -1.97
N GLU A 257 -17.08 -17.59 -1.50
CA GLU A 257 -17.67 -16.57 -0.62
C GLU A 257 -17.00 -16.47 0.75
N LYS A 258 -16.31 -17.54 1.17
CA LYS A 258 -15.62 -17.59 2.46
C LYS A 258 -14.36 -16.71 2.50
N ASP A 259 -13.75 -16.46 1.37
CA ASP A 259 -12.65 -15.51 1.24
C ASP A 259 -13.22 -14.10 1.18
N LYS A 260 -13.66 -13.63 2.36
CA LYS A 260 -14.25 -12.30 2.56
C LYS A 260 -13.26 -11.15 2.31
N ASP A 261 -12.10 -11.44 1.79
CA ASP A 261 -11.08 -10.47 1.46
C ASP A 261 -11.28 -9.94 0.05
N ASN A 262 -11.83 -8.78 0.04
CA ASN A 262 -11.75 -7.76 -0.99
C ASN A 262 -12.35 -8.10 -2.37
N LEU A 263 -11.93 -9.14 -3.09
CA LEU A 263 -12.38 -9.41 -4.46
C LEU A 263 -13.82 -9.89 -4.55
N SER A 264 -14.32 -10.63 -3.56
CA SER A 264 -15.73 -11.09 -3.53
C SER A 264 -16.74 -9.94 -3.54
N ARG A 265 -16.32 -8.70 -3.19
CA ARG A 265 -17.17 -7.49 -3.31
C ARG A 265 -17.56 -7.21 -4.75
N LEU A 266 -16.73 -7.59 -5.74
CA LEU A 266 -17.00 -7.41 -7.16
C LEU A 266 -18.09 -8.35 -7.71
N LYS A 267 -18.58 -9.32 -6.92
CA LYS A 267 -19.80 -10.05 -7.23
C LYS A 267 -21.02 -9.13 -7.21
N ASN A 268 -20.98 -8.05 -6.43
CA ASN A 268 -22.03 -7.05 -6.37
C ASN A 268 -21.90 -6.05 -7.54
N MET A 269 -22.97 -5.85 -8.30
CA MET A 269 -23.02 -4.93 -9.43
C MET A 269 -22.73 -3.47 -9.02
N GLU A 270 -23.24 -3.01 -7.86
CA GLU A 270 -22.98 -1.64 -7.39
C GLU A 270 -21.51 -1.43 -7.04
N ALA A 271 -20.83 -2.46 -6.52
CA ALA A 271 -19.40 -2.39 -6.32
C ALA A 271 -18.63 -2.31 -7.65
N ARG A 272 -19.04 -3.07 -8.68
CA ARG A 272 -18.44 -2.97 -10.01
C ARG A 272 -18.60 -1.57 -10.60
N LYS A 273 -19.79 -0.97 -10.51
CA LYS A 273 -20.03 0.43 -10.94
C LYS A 273 -19.12 1.43 -10.20
N TYR A 274 -18.93 1.22 -8.90
CA TYR A 274 -18.02 2.05 -8.10
C TYR A 274 -16.57 1.92 -8.58
N TYR A 275 -16.09 0.71 -8.82
CA TYR A 275 -14.73 0.49 -9.33
C TYR A 275 -14.56 0.93 -10.78
N SER A 276 -15.58 0.83 -11.61
CA SER A 276 -15.60 1.43 -12.95
C SER A 276 -15.34 2.93 -12.87
N MET A 277 -16.06 3.64 -12.01
CA MET A 277 -15.84 5.08 -11.76
C MET A 277 -14.40 5.36 -11.26
N MET A 278 -13.84 4.54 -10.38
CA MET A 278 -12.47 4.70 -9.88
C MET A 278 -11.44 4.51 -11.01
N LEU A 279 -11.66 3.54 -11.88
CA LEU A 279 -10.82 3.31 -13.06
C LEU A 279 -10.97 4.44 -14.09
N ASP A 280 -12.18 4.98 -14.28
CA ASP A 280 -12.40 6.17 -15.11
C ASP A 280 -11.61 7.38 -14.61
N TRP A 281 -11.52 7.57 -13.29
CA TRP A 281 -10.68 8.63 -12.73
C TRP A 281 -9.20 8.43 -13.04
N ARG A 282 -8.74 7.17 -13.07
CA ARG A 282 -7.37 6.83 -13.46
C ARG A 282 -7.14 7.12 -14.96
N VAL A 283 -8.04 6.68 -15.82
CA VAL A 283 -7.99 6.96 -17.27
C VAL A 283 -7.99 8.48 -17.55
N GLN A 284 -8.76 9.24 -16.78
CA GLN A 284 -8.83 10.72 -16.88
C GLN A 284 -7.67 11.41 -16.19
N ASN A 285 -6.74 10.69 -15.57
CA ASN A 285 -5.60 11.23 -14.82
C ASN A 285 -6.03 12.26 -13.76
N LYS A 286 -7.07 11.96 -12.98
CA LYS A 286 -7.50 12.83 -11.89
C LYS A 286 -6.49 12.86 -10.75
N SER A 287 -6.18 14.07 -10.29
CA SER A 287 -5.34 14.28 -9.12
C SER A 287 -5.99 13.77 -7.83
N TYR A 288 -5.19 13.49 -6.81
CA TYR A 288 -5.70 13.13 -5.49
C TYR A 288 -6.67 14.17 -4.94
N SER A 289 -6.34 15.45 -5.09
CA SER A 289 -7.17 16.57 -4.66
C SER A 289 -8.56 16.54 -5.32
N GLU A 290 -8.62 16.32 -6.64
CA GLU A 290 -9.89 16.21 -7.37
C GLU A 290 -10.72 15.01 -6.91
N MET A 291 -10.10 13.83 -6.76
CA MET A 291 -10.79 12.63 -6.28
C MET A 291 -11.37 12.85 -4.88
N ILE A 292 -10.62 13.48 -3.96
CA ILE A 292 -11.11 13.80 -2.61
C ILE A 292 -12.33 14.72 -2.67
N GLN A 293 -12.29 15.77 -3.50
CA GLN A 293 -13.41 16.69 -3.66
C GLN A 293 -14.66 15.98 -4.19
N LEU A 294 -14.51 15.09 -5.17
CA LEU A 294 -15.62 14.31 -5.72
C LEU A 294 -16.25 13.39 -4.67
N VAL A 295 -15.44 12.66 -3.90
CA VAL A 295 -15.93 11.78 -2.82
C VAL A 295 -16.64 12.59 -1.74
N VAL A 296 -16.05 13.68 -1.28
CA VAL A 296 -16.63 14.55 -0.24
C VAL A 296 -17.95 15.13 -0.73
N LYS A 297 -18.01 15.64 -1.95
CA LYS A 297 -19.23 16.18 -2.56
C LYS A 297 -20.34 15.12 -2.65
N TYR A 298 -20.00 13.92 -3.08
CA TYR A 298 -20.93 12.79 -3.14
C TYR A 298 -21.50 12.46 -1.75
N TRP A 299 -20.66 12.31 -0.74
CA TRP A 299 -21.10 12.03 0.62
C TRP A 299 -21.95 13.14 1.23
N GLN A 300 -21.64 14.41 0.93
CA GLN A 300 -22.45 15.55 1.35
C GLN A 300 -23.82 15.57 0.67
N THR A 301 -23.89 15.14 -0.60
CA THR A 301 -25.17 15.00 -1.32
C THR A 301 -26.02 13.94 -0.65
N LEU A 302 -25.47 12.75 -0.41
CA LEU A 302 -26.18 11.68 0.30
C LEU A 302 -26.69 12.15 1.68
N TYR A 303 -25.88 12.86 2.45
CA TYR A 303 -26.25 13.39 3.76
C TYR A 303 -27.34 14.49 3.66
N ARG A 304 -27.33 15.29 2.62
CA ARG A 304 -28.38 16.31 2.40
C ARG A 304 -29.72 15.64 2.16
N ASP A 305 -29.74 14.55 1.40
CA ASP A 305 -30.94 13.84 1.02
C ASP A 305 -31.46 12.93 2.16
N ASP A 306 -30.55 12.30 2.91
CA ASP A 306 -30.86 11.51 4.10
C ASP A 306 -29.85 11.75 5.23
N LYS A 307 -30.31 12.36 6.34
CA LYS A 307 -29.50 12.66 7.52
C LYS A 307 -29.04 11.42 8.29
N THR A 308 -29.66 10.27 8.06
CA THR A 308 -29.33 9.00 8.73
C THR A 308 -28.32 8.17 7.93
N VAL A 309 -27.92 8.62 6.75
CA VAL A 309 -27.05 7.90 5.83
C VAL A 309 -25.76 7.45 6.50
N VAL A 310 -25.39 6.21 6.23
CA VAL A 310 -24.11 5.62 6.60
C VAL A 310 -23.26 5.42 5.37
N ILE A 311 -21.99 5.77 5.43
CA ILE A 311 -21.03 5.61 4.35
C ILE A 311 -20.04 4.50 4.68
N TYR A 312 -19.61 3.78 3.68
CA TYR A 312 -18.57 2.77 3.83
C TYR A 312 -17.18 3.45 3.82
N VAL A 313 -16.41 3.22 4.88
CA VAL A 313 -15.07 3.78 5.08
C VAL A 313 -14.02 2.73 5.45
N GLY A 314 -14.29 1.47 5.13
CA GLY A 314 -13.36 0.37 5.38
C GLY A 314 -13.05 0.19 6.86
N LYS A 315 -11.78 -0.03 7.20
CA LYS A 315 -11.31 -0.23 8.58
C LYS A 315 -11.44 1.00 9.50
N TRP A 316 -11.80 2.15 8.95
CA TRP A 316 -11.98 3.42 9.67
C TRP A 316 -13.42 3.64 10.15
N GLY A 317 -14.28 2.65 9.97
CA GLY A 317 -15.67 2.71 10.41
C GLY A 317 -15.84 2.54 11.92
N ASP A 318 -16.93 3.12 12.44
CA ASP A 318 -17.38 3.04 13.83
C ASP A 318 -18.72 2.29 13.97
N ILE A 319 -19.37 1.97 12.84
CA ILE A 319 -20.63 1.23 12.78
C ILE A 319 -20.41 -0.15 12.19
N LYS A 320 -20.98 -1.17 12.85
CA LYS A 320 -20.92 -2.56 12.40
C LYS A 320 -21.77 -2.79 11.16
N SER A 321 -21.29 -3.63 10.25
CA SER A 321 -22.12 -4.18 9.17
C SER A 321 -23.17 -5.15 9.74
N GLN A 322 -24.34 -5.23 9.10
CA GLN A 322 -25.46 -6.08 9.57
C GLN A 322 -25.08 -7.54 9.82
N ASN A 323 -24.09 -8.08 9.10
CA ASN A 323 -23.68 -9.48 9.16
C ASN A 323 -22.24 -9.69 9.66
N SER A 324 -21.63 -8.69 10.31
CA SER A 324 -20.23 -8.75 10.73
C SER A 324 -20.01 -7.98 12.03
N ASN A 325 -19.16 -8.53 12.89
CA ASN A 325 -18.67 -7.83 14.09
C ASN A 325 -17.62 -6.73 13.78
N VAL A 326 -17.30 -6.51 12.50
CA VAL A 326 -16.31 -5.53 12.07
C VAL A 326 -17.01 -4.23 11.72
N CYS A 327 -16.57 -3.12 12.31
CA CYS A 327 -17.04 -1.78 11.95
C CYS A 327 -16.41 -1.37 10.62
N ARG A 328 -17.24 -1.07 9.63
CA ARG A 328 -16.80 -0.64 8.29
C ARG A 328 -17.53 0.60 7.78
N TYR A 329 -18.51 1.07 8.50
CA TYR A 329 -19.38 2.19 8.13
C TYR A 329 -19.28 3.29 9.17
N THR A 330 -19.61 4.52 8.79
CA THR A 330 -19.74 5.65 9.69
C THR A 330 -20.88 6.56 9.24
N ARG A 331 -21.43 7.35 10.17
CA ARG A 331 -22.38 8.40 9.85
C ARG A 331 -21.66 9.70 9.54
N ILE A 332 -22.21 10.49 8.62
CA ILE A 332 -21.73 11.85 8.34
C ILE A 332 -22.25 12.82 9.38
N LEU A 333 -23.44 12.57 9.95
CA LEU A 333 -24.03 13.38 10.99
C LEU A 333 -23.06 13.59 12.15
N GLY A 334 -22.81 14.85 12.50
CA GLY A 334 -21.93 15.23 13.61
C GLY A 334 -20.44 15.27 13.28
N LYS A 335 -20.02 14.88 12.07
CA LYS A 335 -18.61 14.99 11.65
C LYS A 335 -18.30 16.37 11.09
N SER A 336 -17.16 16.90 11.51
CA SER A 336 -16.59 18.13 10.95
C SER A 336 -16.12 17.91 9.50
N GLN A 337 -16.00 19.01 8.74
CA GLN A 337 -15.42 18.96 7.38
C GLN A 337 -14.03 18.33 7.36
N THR A 338 -13.21 18.60 8.38
CA THR A 338 -11.89 17.96 8.54
C THR A 338 -12.00 16.45 8.63
N GLU A 339 -12.91 15.91 9.45
CA GLU A 339 -13.09 14.45 9.59
C GLU A 339 -13.56 13.82 8.27
N ILE A 340 -14.51 14.45 7.57
CA ILE A 340 -15.02 13.96 6.28
C ILE A 340 -13.90 13.91 5.24
N VAL A 341 -13.09 14.96 5.12
CA VAL A 341 -11.95 15.01 4.20
C VAL A 341 -10.92 13.93 4.55
N ASN A 342 -10.58 13.72 5.81
CA ASN A 342 -9.64 12.70 6.22
C ASN A 342 -10.16 11.28 5.94
N LEU A 343 -11.45 11.03 6.14
CA LEU A 343 -12.07 9.76 5.75
C LEU A 343 -12.01 9.54 4.23
N ALA A 344 -12.22 10.59 3.43
CA ALA A 344 -12.11 10.50 1.97
C ALA A 344 -10.67 10.17 1.52
N ILE A 345 -9.66 10.80 2.13
CA ILE A 345 -8.24 10.55 1.83
C ILE A 345 -7.89 9.08 2.08
N VAL A 346 -8.19 8.56 3.27
CA VAL A 346 -7.86 7.16 3.62
C VAL A 346 -8.67 6.18 2.78
N ARG A 347 -9.92 6.53 2.45
CA ARG A 347 -10.77 5.70 1.59
C ARG A 347 -10.20 5.59 0.17
N ILE A 348 -9.83 6.71 -0.44
CA ILE A 348 -9.25 6.72 -1.79
C ILE A 348 -7.95 5.91 -1.82
N LYS A 349 -7.06 6.09 -0.81
CA LYS A 349 -5.82 5.31 -0.72
C LYS A 349 -6.09 3.80 -0.64
N GLU A 350 -7.02 3.36 0.20
CA GLU A 350 -7.36 1.94 0.34
C GLU A 350 -7.96 1.36 -0.94
N GLU A 351 -8.74 2.14 -1.68
CA GLU A 351 -9.32 1.67 -2.95
C GLU A 351 -8.30 1.66 -4.09
N GLN A 352 -7.38 2.60 -4.12
CA GLN A 352 -6.26 2.54 -5.07
C GLN A 352 -5.37 1.34 -4.79
N ASP A 353 -5.04 1.07 -3.51
CA ASP A 353 -4.29 -0.12 -3.12
C ASP A 353 -5.04 -1.42 -3.52
N PHE A 354 -6.35 -1.43 -3.40
CA PHE A 354 -7.14 -2.57 -3.85
C PHE A 354 -7.06 -2.77 -5.35
N ILE A 355 -7.16 -1.70 -6.13
CA ILE A 355 -7.03 -1.77 -7.59
C ILE A 355 -5.64 -2.29 -7.96
N ASP A 356 -4.58 -1.69 -7.41
CA ASP A 356 -3.20 -2.01 -7.79
C ASP A 356 -2.76 -3.41 -7.35
N ASN A 357 -3.15 -3.84 -6.15
CA ASN A 357 -2.68 -5.11 -5.59
C ASN A 357 -3.60 -6.30 -5.90
N ASN A 358 -4.88 -6.06 -6.25
CA ASN A 358 -5.84 -7.15 -6.40
C ASN A 358 -6.52 -7.18 -7.77
N LEU A 359 -6.87 -6.02 -8.34
CA LEU A 359 -7.67 -5.96 -9.57
C LEU A 359 -6.78 -6.01 -10.82
N ILE A 360 -5.64 -5.32 -10.81
CA ILE A 360 -4.76 -5.17 -11.99
C ILE A 360 -4.30 -6.52 -12.55
N LYS A 361 -4.07 -7.53 -11.75
CA LYS A 361 -3.67 -8.86 -12.25
C LYS A 361 -4.68 -9.49 -13.20
N PHE A 362 -5.98 -9.25 -13.01
CA PHE A 362 -6.99 -9.72 -13.96
C PHE A 362 -7.01 -8.90 -15.24
N VAL A 363 -6.68 -7.61 -15.15
CA VAL A 363 -6.47 -6.75 -16.32
C VAL A 363 -5.29 -7.25 -17.14
N GLU A 364 -4.20 -7.66 -16.49
CA GLU A 364 -3.03 -8.29 -17.14
C GLU A 364 -3.42 -9.58 -17.87
N VAL A 365 -4.19 -10.46 -17.21
CA VAL A 365 -4.66 -11.70 -17.84
C VAL A 365 -5.48 -11.39 -19.09
N LEU A 366 -6.41 -10.44 -19.03
CA LEU A 366 -7.23 -10.07 -20.18
C LEU A 366 -6.40 -9.46 -21.30
N TYR A 367 -5.38 -8.68 -20.97
CA TYR A 367 -4.43 -8.14 -21.95
C TYR A 367 -3.59 -9.25 -22.62
N ASP A 368 -3.05 -10.17 -21.84
CA ASP A 368 -2.29 -11.32 -22.30
C ASP A 368 -3.10 -12.29 -23.16
N LEU A 369 -4.44 -12.27 -23.01
CA LEU A 369 -5.40 -13.02 -23.83
C LEU A 369 -5.89 -12.21 -25.04
N ASP A 370 -5.30 -11.06 -25.33
CA ASP A 370 -5.66 -10.18 -26.43
C ASP A 370 -7.14 -9.73 -26.44
N LEU A 371 -7.75 -9.63 -25.27
CA LEU A 371 -9.13 -9.15 -25.10
C LEU A 371 -9.22 -7.67 -24.80
N LEU A 372 -8.12 -7.00 -24.42
CA LEU A 372 -8.05 -5.56 -24.18
C LEU A 372 -7.44 -4.80 -25.37
N GLU A 373 -7.97 -3.62 -25.60
CA GLU A 373 -7.36 -2.65 -26.50
C GLU A 373 -6.08 -2.10 -25.86
N PRO A 374 -4.92 -2.09 -26.58
CA PRO A 374 -3.60 -1.76 -25.99
C PRO A 374 -3.51 -0.38 -25.34
N ASN A 375 -4.12 0.65 -25.97
CA ASN A 375 -4.13 2.00 -25.40
C ASN A 375 -4.96 2.06 -24.10
N PHE A 376 -6.10 1.38 -24.09
CA PHE A 376 -6.95 1.31 -22.91
C PHE A 376 -6.27 0.54 -21.76
N TYR A 377 -5.59 -0.58 -22.06
CA TYR A 377 -4.76 -1.29 -21.08
C TYR A 377 -3.72 -0.36 -20.44
N SER A 378 -2.98 0.40 -21.26
CA SER A 378 -1.98 1.33 -20.76
C SER A 378 -2.58 2.41 -19.88
N GLN A 379 -3.75 2.94 -20.23
CA GLN A 379 -4.47 3.90 -19.41
C GLN A 379 -4.95 3.31 -18.08
N ILE A 380 -5.44 2.08 -18.08
CA ILE A 380 -5.86 1.41 -16.83
C ILE A 380 -4.66 1.12 -15.93
N LYS A 381 -3.57 0.62 -16.49
CA LYS A 381 -2.39 0.21 -15.73
C LYS A 381 -1.56 1.40 -15.24
N TYR A 382 -1.27 2.35 -16.13
CA TYR A 382 -0.34 3.45 -15.89
C TYR A 382 -1.03 4.82 -15.76
N GLY A 383 -2.33 4.92 -16.05
CA GLY A 383 -3.04 6.20 -16.12
C GLY A 383 -2.75 7.02 -17.38
N THR A 384 -2.02 6.48 -18.34
CA THR A 384 -1.61 7.17 -19.56
C THR A 384 -1.25 6.17 -20.65
N ASN A 385 -1.30 6.61 -21.92
CA ASN A 385 -0.77 5.89 -23.09
C ASN A 385 0.49 6.52 -23.68
N ASP A 386 1.04 7.59 -23.06
CA ASP A 386 2.30 8.20 -23.49
C ASP A 386 3.50 7.35 -23.07
N GLU A 387 4.24 6.80 -24.03
CA GLU A 387 5.35 5.87 -23.81
C GLU A 387 6.46 6.44 -22.92
N ASN A 388 6.76 7.75 -23.06
CA ASN A 388 7.78 8.40 -22.23
C ASN A 388 7.32 8.49 -20.77
N THR A 389 6.05 8.84 -20.53
CA THR A 389 5.46 8.88 -19.20
C THR A 389 5.43 7.47 -18.59
N ILE A 390 5.06 6.44 -19.37
CA ILE A 390 5.08 5.04 -18.93
C ILE A 390 6.50 4.61 -18.56
N CYS A 391 7.51 4.99 -19.35
CA CYS A 391 8.91 4.71 -19.03
C CYS A 391 9.32 5.30 -17.68
N LEU A 392 8.95 6.54 -17.39
CA LEU A 392 9.19 7.20 -16.10
C LEU A 392 8.48 6.48 -14.95
N ILE A 393 7.22 6.05 -15.14
CA ILE A 393 6.47 5.28 -14.13
C ILE A 393 7.13 3.93 -13.85
N LYS A 394 7.61 3.22 -14.87
CA LYS A 394 8.37 1.97 -14.71
C LYS A 394 9.67 2.15 -13.93
N ASN A 395 10.24 3.36 -13.95
CA ASN A 395 11.41 3.73 -13.16
C ASN A 395 11.06 4.24 -11.73
N GLY A 396 9.81 4.09 -11.30
CA GLY A 396 9.40 4.32 -9.91
C GLY A 396 8.69 5.64 -9.64
N LEU A 397 8.49 6.49 -10.65
CA LEU A 397 7.77 7.75 -10.50
C LEU A 397 6.25 7.55 -10.49
N SER A 398 5.55 8.35 -9.69
CA SER A 398 4.11 8.47 -9.80
C SER A 398 3.68 9.09 -11.13
N LEU A 399 2.45 8.83 -11.55
CA LEU A 399 1.88 9.44 -12.76
C LEU A 399 1.95 10.98 -12.72
N SER A 400 1.73 11.59 -11.54
CA SER A 400 1.77 13.05 -11.40
C SER A 400 3.17 13.63 -11.61
N ALA A 401 4.21 13.01 -11.01
CA ALA A 401 5.60 13.41 -11.17
C ALA A 401 6.09 13.16 -12.61
N ALA A 402 5.78 11.99 -13.18
CA ALA A 402 6.12 11.67 -14.56
C ALA A 402 5.48 12.65 -15.57
N THR A 403 4.19 12.95 -15.38
CA THR A 403 3.48 13.92 -16.22
C THR A 403 4.07 15.34 -16.11
N LEU A 404 4.44 15.77 -14.90
CA LEU A 404 5.11 17.05 -14.67
C LEU A 404 6.43 17.13 -15.46
N LEU A 405 7.26 16.08 -15.34
CA LEU A 405 8.55 16.02 -16.05
C LEU A 405 8.38 16.09 -17.55
N ILE A 406 7.47 15.33 -18.13
CA ILE A 406 7.25 15.32 -19.58
C ILE A 406 6.71 16.67 -20.08
N LYS A 407 5.77 17.28 -19.34
CA LYS A 407 5.16 18.55 -19.75
C LYS A 407 6.10 19.75 -19.64
N LYS A 408 6.90 19.84 -18.55
CA LYS A 408 7.69 21.04 -18.27
C LYS A 408 9.20 20.83 -18.42
N TYR A 409 9.70 19.64 -18.12
CA TYR A 409 11.13 19.38 -17.94
C TYR A 409 11.72 18.37 -18.91
N LYS A 410 11.01 18.01 -19.99
CA LYS A 410 11.46 17.00 -20.98
C LYS A 410 12.89 17.22 -21.47
N LYS A 411 13.33 18.47 -21.63
CA LYS A 411 14.69 18.83 -22.08
C LYS A 411 15.81 18.45 -21.09
N TYR A 412 15.47 18.16 -19.84
CA TYR A 412 16.41 17.72 -18.81
C TYR A 412 16.47 16.19 -18.68
N LEU A 413 15.77 15.46 -19.56
CA LEU A 413 15.67 14.02 -19.54
C LEU A 413 16.20 13.44 -20.84
N LYS A 414 16.85 12.28 -20.73
CA LYS A 414 17.06 11.37 -21.87
C LYS A 414 16.31 10.09 -21.56
N ILE A 415 15.30 9.78 -22.35
CA ILE A 415 14.42 8.64 -22.17
C ILE A 415 14.64 7.68 -23.34
N ASP A 416 14.99 6.43 -23.02
CA ASP A 416 15.01 5.33 -23.98
C ASP A 416 13.88 4.36 -23.63
N THR A 417 12.80 4.41 -24.40
CA THR A 417 11.61 3.58 -24.20
C THR A 417 11.87 2.10 -24.50
N ASN A 418 12.87 1.80 -25.37
CA ASN A 418 13.21 0.41 -25.73
C ASN A 418 13.91 -0.31 -24.58
N SER A 419 14.88 0.35 -23.95
CA SER A 419 15.59 -0.21 -22.78
C SER A 419 14.90 0.13 -21.44
N SER A 420 13.82 0.92 -21.47
CA SER A 420 13.13 1.46 -20.28
C SER A 420 14.08 2.18 -19.32
N THR A 421 15.07 2.90 -19.83
CA THR A 421 16.04 3.66 -19.04
C THR A 421 15.81 5.15 -19.13
N VAL A 422 16.07 5.83 -18.01
CA VAL A 422 15.97 7.29 -17.91
C VAL A 422 17.26 7.85 -17.32
N THR A 423 17.78 8.91 -17.93
CA THR A 423 18.91 9.68 -17.38
C THR A 423 18.48 11.11 -17.15
N TYR A 424 18.84 11.65 -16.02
CA TYR A 424 18.47 12.99 -15.59
C TYR A 424 19.65 13.95 -15.69
N ASN A 425 19.39 15.21 -16.02
CA ASN A 425 20.40 16.26 -16.01
C ASN A 425 20.55 16.80 -14.58
N ASP A 426 21.79 17.03 -14.11
CA ASP A 426 22.10 17.50 -12.76
C ASP A 426 21.41 18.83 -12.39
N ASN A 427 21.09 19.66 -13.37
CA ASN A 427 20.42 20.95 -13.15
C ASN A 427 18.88 20.82 -13.01
N LEU A 428 18.31 19.64 -13.19
CA LEU A 428 16.86 19.44 -13.14
C LEU A 428 16.25 19.93 -11.81
N ILE A 429 16.79 19.43 -10.71
CA ILE A 429 16.27 19.74 -9.37
C ILE A 429 16.41 21.21 -9.01
N SER A 430 17.56 21.83 -9.35
CA SER A 430 17.76 23.27 -9.16
C SER A 430 16.72 24.07 -9.92
N LYS A 431 16.43 23.67 -11.17
CA LYS A 431 15.44 24.34 -12.00
C LYS A 431 14.02 24.20 -11.47
N MET A 432 13.65 23.02 -10.99
CA MET A 432 12.34 22.80 -10.38
C MET A 432 12.14 23.62 -9.10
N ASN A 433 13.19 23.77 -8.28
CA ASN A 433 13.15 24.63 -7.10
C ASN A 433 13.01 26.11 -7.48
N GLU A 434 13.73 26.59 -8.50
CA GLU A 434 13.60 27.97 -9.01
C GLU A 434 12.18 28.28 -9.51
N GLU A 435 11.53 27.30 -10.14
CA GLU A 435 10.18 27.46 -10.65
C GLU A 435 9.10 27.26 -9.57
N GLY A 436 9.50 26.90 -8.34
CA GLY A 436 8.61 26.76 -7.19
C GLY A 436 7.69 25.54 -7.26
N GLU A 437 8.15 24.43 -7.87
CA GLU A 437 7.40 23.20 -7.94
C GLU A 437 7.20 22.58 -6.53
N ASN A 438 6.16 21.75 -6.40
CA ASN A 438 5.82 21.14 -5.12
C ASN A 438 6.96 20.23 -4.62
N GLN A 439 7.42 20.46 -3.40
CA GLN A 439 8.55 19.71 -2.80
C GLN A 439 8.30 18.22 -2.67
N ILE A 440 7.05 17.76 -2.60
CA ILE A 440 6.70 16.34 -2.61
C ILE A 440 7.09 15.70 -3.95
N GLN A 441 6.81 16.38 -5.06
CA GLN A 441 7.17 15.89 -6.38
C GLN A 441 8.69 15.98 -6.62
N ILE A 442 9.34 17.06 -6.17
CA ILE A 442 10.81 17.20 -6.24
C ILE A 442 11.49 16.06 -5.47
N TYR A 443 11.04 15.79 -4.24
CA TYR A 443 11.56 14.71 -3.42
C TYR A 443 11.38 13.34 -4.08
N GLU A 444 10.22 13.07 -4.65
CA GLU A 444 9.93 11.83 -5.36
C GLU A 444 10.92 11.64 -6.54
N ILE A 445 11.12 12.69 -7.34
CA ILE A 445 12.02 12.68 -8.50
C ILE A 445 13.47 12.46 -8.05
N GLN A 446 13.92 13.15 -7.00
CA GLN A 446 15.27 12.98 -6.44
C GLN A 446 15.58 11.54 -6.01
N ASN A 447 14.59 10.84 -5.48
CA ASN A 447 14.76 9.44 -5.05
C ASN A 447 14.79 8.43 -6.22
N CYS A 448 14.42 8.87 -7.41
CA CYS A 448 14.46 8.05 -8.63
C CYS A 448 15.67 8.39 -9.54
N MET A 449 16.44 9.43 -9.20
CA MET A 449 17.67 9.81 -9.90
C MET A 449 18.85 8.95 -9.44
#